data_262459c4136c8e9b1c80b072802d903a
#
_entry.id   262459c4136c8e9b1c80b072802d903a
#
_cell.length_a   1.000
_cell.length_b   1.000
_cell.length_c   1.000
_cell.angle_alpha   90.00
_cell.angle_beta   90.00
_cell.angle_gamma   90.00
#
_symmetry.space_group_name_H-M   'P 1'
#
loop_
_entity.id
_entity.type
_entity.pdbx_description
1 polymer ?
#
loop_
_entity_poly.entity_id
_entity_poly.type
_entity_poly.pdbx_seq_one_letter_code
_entity_poly.pdbx_strand_id
1 'polypeptide(L)'
;DVLDVTVYDRTQDAVIRYGKDRAAVVSALARFSFAKAESMDLVPDHTSRALNREFEEKLIMAVCRRAFSKAFLPAPVTAAIAVVKSWKYIKEGLSALLHRKLTVAVLDATAVTVSLVRGDFDTAGSVMFMLRLGEILEEWTHKKSVADLAGAMSLQVENVWMQAGEAEVLVPVGQVQ
;
A
#
# COMPACT_ATOMS: atom_id res chain seq x y z
N ASP A 1 8.79 29.55 1.74
CA ASP A 1 7.42 30.13 1.83
C ASP A 1 6.44 29.54 0.80
N VAL A 2 6.57 28.27 0.43
CA VAL A 2 5.58 27.51 -0.32
C VAL A 2 4.54 27.04 0.68
N LEU A 3 3.26 27.35 0.42
CA LEU A 3 2.14 27.05 1.32
C LEU A 3 1.50 25.70 0.96
N ASP A 4 1.41 25.43 -0.35
CA ASP A 4 0.79 24.22 -0.86
C ASP A 4 1.28 23.94 -2.28
N VAL A 5 1.34 22.65 -2.66
CA VAL A 5 1.70 22.19 -4.00
C VAL A 5 0.71 21.11 -4.42
N THR A 6 -0.05 21.37 -5.46
CA THR A 6 -0.97 20.40 -6.05
C THR A 6 -0.48 20.01 -7.44
N VAL A 7 -0.23 18.74 -7.67
CA VAL A 7 0.21 18.20 -8.96
C VAL A 7 -0.96 17.50 -9.66
N TYR A 8 -1.20 17.87 -10.91
CA TYR A 8 -2.24 17.31 -11.76
C TYR A 8 -1.61 16.38 -12.79
N ASP A 9 -1.62 15.09 -12.55
CA ASP A 9 -1.00 14.08 -13.42
C ASP A 9 -1.58 14.06 -14.84
N ARG A 10 -2.86 14.39 -14.98
CA ARG A 10 -3.57 14.34 -16.26
C ARG A 10 -3.18 15.48 -17.20
N THR A 11 -2.94 16.67 -16.66
CA THR A 11 -2.54 17.85 -17.42
C THR A 11 -1.03 18.07 -17.39
N GLN A 12 -0.29 17.31 -16.55
CA GLN A 12 1.14 17.47 -16.28
C GLN A 12 1.49 18.85 -15.70
N ASP A 13 0.53 19.47 -15.01
CA ASP A 13 0.68 20.78 -14.40
C ASP A 13 0.91 20.65 -12.90
N ALA A 14 1.68 21.60 -12.34
CA ALA A 14 1.83 21.76 -10.90
C ALA A 14 1.40 23.17 -10.49
N VAL A 15 0.41 23.24 -9.61
CA VAL A 15 -0.05 24.50 -9.00
C VAL A 15 0.64 24.69 -7.68
N ILE A 16 1.43 25.76 -7.58
CA ILE A 16 2.20 26.09 -6.38
C ILE A 16 1.63 27.35 -5.75
N ARG A 17 1.10 27.21 -4.53
CA ARG A 17 0.66 28.33 -3.71
C ARG A 17 1.83 28.83 -2.86
N TYR A 18 2.20 30.09 -3.00
CA TYR A 18 3.30 30.71 -2.26
C TYR A 18 2.88 32.00 -1.55
N GLY A 19 3.56 32.35 -0.45
CA GLY A 19 3.20 33.49 0.39
C GLY A 19 3.67 34.84 -0.15
N LYS A 20 4.94 35.06 -0.37
CA LYS A 20 5.47 36.41 -0.62
C LYS A 20 6.46 36.52 -1.77
N ASP A 21 7.21 35.51 -2.15
CA ASP A 21 8.33 35.68 -3.09
C ASP A 21 8.21 34.67 -4.27
N ARG A 22 7.63 35.20 -5.36
CA ARG A 22 7.54 34.45 -6.62
C ARG A 22 8.90 34.15 -7.22
N ALA A 23 9.86 35.11 -7.12
CA ALA A 23 11.16 34.97 -7.73
C ALA A 23 11.97 33.82 -7.11
N ALA A 24 11.87 33.66 -5.79
CA ALA A 24 12.50 32.53 -5.09
C ALA A 24 11.91 31.15 -5.54
N VAL A 25 10.59 31.05 -5.71
CA VAL A 25 9.94 29.82 -6.18
C VAL A 25 10.37 29.50 -7.62
N VAL A 26 10.35 30.50 -8.52
CA VAL A 26 10.79 30.32 -9.91
C VAL A 26 12.26 29.93 -9.99
N SER A 27 13.14 30.56 -9.19
CA SER A 27 14.56 30.19 -9.17
C SER A 27 14.83 28.79 -8.60
N ALA A 28 14.01 28.33 -7.67
CA ALA A 28 14.08 26.97 -7.14
C ALA A 28 13.64 25.95 -8.21
N LEU A 29 12.57 26.24 -8.93
CA LEU A 29 12.10 25.40 -10.05
C LEU A 29 13.11 25.35 -11.20
N ALA A 30 13.73 26.48 -11.55
CA ALA A 30 14.77 26.54 -12.60
C ALA A 30 16.02 25.72 -12.26
N ARG A 31 16.30 25.50 -10.98
CA ARG A 31 17.41 24.64 -10.50
C ARG A 31 17.02 23.19 -10.32
N PHE A 32 15.77 22.85 -10.55
CA PHE A 32 15.29 21.47 -10.40
C PHE A 32 15.87 20.59 -11.51
N SER A 33 16.37 19.43 -11.12
CA SER A 33 16.86 18.40 -12.04
C SER A 33 16.25 17.06 -11.67
N PHE A 34 15.61 16.38 -12.63
CA PHE A 34 15.02 15.07 -12.43
C PHE A 34 16.05 14.03 -11.95
N ALA A 35 17.28 14.06 -12.48
CA ALA A 35 18.33 13.15 -12.06
C ALA A 35 18.73 13.31 -10.59
N LYS A 36 18.58 14.52 -10.03
CA LYS A 36 18.82 14.80 -8.61
C LYS A 36 17.60 14.49 -7.75
N ALA A 37 16.40 14.60 -8.30
CA ALA A 37 15.15 14.26 -7.62
C ALA A 37 14.96 12.74 -7.47
N GLU A 38 15.41 11.95 -8.44
CA GLU A 38 15.38 10.50 -8.40
C GLU A 38 16.23 9.90 -7.26
N SER A 39 17.24 10.65 -6.78
CA SER A 39 18.06 10.26 -5.62
C SER A 39 17.48 10.72 -4.28
N MET A 40 16.45 11.54 -4.27
CA MET A 40 15.78 12.02 -3.07
C MET A 40 14.42 11.33 -2.97
N ASP A 41 14.30 10.42 -2.05
CA ASP A 41 13.09 9.64 -1.71
C ASP A 41 11.97 10.55 -1.12
N LEU A 42 11.75 11.71 -1.77
CA LEU A 42 10.88 12.79 -1.29
C LEU A 42 9.47 12.76 -1.88
N VAL A 43 9.24 11.92 -2.87
CA VAL A 43 7.90 11.73 -3.44
C VAL A 43 7.34 10.42 -2.89
N PRO A 44 6.27 10.46 -2.09
CA PRO A 44 5.59 9.24 -1.70
C PRO A 44 5.15 8.51 -2.96
N ASP A 45 5.65 7.30 -3.14
CA ASP A 45 5.36 6.44 -4.31
C ASP A 45 3.93 5.89 -4.20
N HIS A 46 2.93 6.79 -4.22
CA HIS A 46 1.51 6.49 -4.09
C HIS A 46 0.81 6.26 -5.43
N THR A 47 1.57 6.02 -6.48
CA THR A 47 1.00 5.69 -7.78
C THR A 47 0.42 4.27 -7.71
N SER A 48 -0.80 4.07 -8.20
CA SER A 48 -1.44 2.74 -8.27
C SER A 48 -0.54 1.66 -8.90
N ARG A 49 0.40 2.06 -9.76
CA ARG A 49 1.42 1.17 -10.35
C ARG A 49 2.43 0.66 -9.32
N ALA A 50 2.92 1.51 -8.43
CA ALA A 50 3.85 1.13 -7.38
C ALA A 50 3.20 0.17 -6.38
N LEU A 51 1.93 0.43 -6.00
CA LEU A 51 1.15 -0.46 -5.14
C LEU A 51 0.93 -1.84 -5.79
N ASN A 52 0.61 -1.87 -7.08
CA ASN A 52 0.45 -3.13 -7.81
C ASN A 52 1.77 -3.91 -7.88
N ARG A 53 2.87 -3.23 -8.16
CA ARG A 53 4.20 -3.85 -8.20
C ARG A 53 4.62 -4.41 -6.84
N GLU A 54 4.43 -3.65 -5.76
CA GLU A 54 4.69 -4.13 -4.39
C GLU A 54 3.86 -5.39 -4.07
N PHE A 55 2.60 -5.40 -4.49
CA PHE A 55 1.72 -6.56 -4.32
C PHE A 55 2.21 -7.77 -5.12
N GLU A 56 2.52 -7.59 -6.41
CA GLU A 56 3.05 -8.65 -7.28
C GLU A 56 4.35 -9.23 -6.72
N GLU A 57 5.28 -8.39 -6.28
CA GLU A 57 6.55 -8.83 -5.69
C GLU A 57 6.32 -9.65 -4.41
N LYS A 58 5.44 -9.20 -3.51
CA LYS A 58 5.09 -9.93 -2.28
C LYS A 58 4.42 -11.27 -2.59
N LEU A 59 3.52 -11.29 -3.58
CA LEU A 59 2.81 -12.50 -4.01
C LEU A 59 3.78 -13.52 -4.62
N ILE A 60 4.59 -13.09 -5.59
CA ILE A 60 5.59 -13.93 -6.26
C ILE A 60 6.57 -14.49 -5.23
N MET A 61 7.09 -13.65 -4.33
CA MET A 61 8.00 -14.08 -3.27
C MET A 61 7.36 -15.13 -2.35
N ALA A 62 6.09 -14.96 -1.96
CA ALA A 62 5.37 -15.91 -1.12
C ALA A 62 5.20 -17.26 -1.82
N VAL A 63 4.81 -17.27 -3.11
CA VAL A 63 4.63 -18.47 -3.93
C VAL A 63 5.96 -19.16 -4.18
N CYS A 64 6.99 -18.43 -4.62
CA CYS A 64 8.32 -18.98 -4.86
C CYS A 64 8.92 -19.60 -3.60
N ARG A 65 8.80 -18.92 -2.45
CA ARG A 65 9.26 -19.45 -1.16
C ARG A 65 8.54 -20.73 -0.78
N ARG A 66 7.22 -20.82 -1.03
CA ARG A 66 6.45 -22.04 -0.78
C ARG A 66 6.85 -23.16 -1.69
N ALA A 67 6.98 -22.91 -2.99
CA ALA A 67 7.41 -23.89 -3.98
C ALA A 67 8.83 -24.41 -3.66
N PHE A 68 9.76 -23.50 -3.36
CA PHE A 68 11.12 -23.85 -2.98
C PHE A 68 11.15 -24.71 -1.72
N SER A 69 10.41 -24.32 -0.66
CA SER A 69 10.38 -25.08 0.58
C SER A 69 9.81 -26.50 0.38
N LYS A 70 8.80 -26.64 -0.49
CA LYS A 70 8.21 -27.95 -0.78
C LYS A 70 9.09 -28.84 -1.67
N ALA A 71 9.88 -28.25 -2.57
CA ALA A 71 10.71 -28.97 -3.51
C ALA A 71 12.09 -29.39 -2.94
N PHE A 72 12.67 -28.55 -2.10
CA PHE A 72 14.09 -28.71 -1.70
C PHE A 72 14.30 -29.01 -0.22
N LEU A 73 13.32 -28.74 0.67
CA LEU A 73 13.51 -28.98 2.09
C LEU A 73 13.03 -30.38 2.50
N PRO A 74 13.83 -31.12 3.30
CA PRO A 74 13.43 -32.38 3.90
C PRO A 74 12.24 -32.21 4.83
N ALA A 75 11.40 -33.24 4.94
CA ALA A 75 10.20 -33.22 5.78
C ALA A 75 10.42 -32.77 7.26
N PRO A 76 11.47 -33.18 7.96
CA PRO A 76 11.67 -32.72 9.34
C PRO A 76 11.98 -31.22 9.42
N VAL A 77 12.64 -30.64 8.42
CA VAL A 77 12.95 -29.21 8.38
C VAL A 77 11.67 -28.40 8.10
N THR A 78 10.84 -28.87 7.18
CA THR A 78 9.54 -28.23 6.90
C THR A 78 8.61 -28.30 8.09
N ALA A 79 8.60 -29.40 8.84
CA ALA A 79 7.85 -29.54 10.08
C ALA A 79 8.32 -28.52 11.15
N ALA A 80 9.63 -28.43 11.37
CA ALA A 80 10.19 -27.45 12.33
C ALA A 80 9.82 -25.99 11.95
N ILE A 81 9.94 -25.65 10.66
CA ILE A 81 9.54 -24.33 10.14
C ILE A 81 8.03 -24.09 10.34
N ALA A 82 7.19 -25.11 10.13
CA ALA A 82 5.75 -25.00 10.31
C ALA A 82 5.42 -24.71 11.79
N VAL A 83 6.06 -25.42 12.74
CA VAL A 83 5.88 -25.19 14.18
C VAL A 83 6.31 -23.77 14.58
N VAL A 84 7.46 -23.31 14.12
CA VAL A 84 7.94 -21.94 14.43
C VAL A 84 7.00 -20.87 13.89
N LYS A 85 6.54 -21.03 12.65
CA LYS A 85 5.62 -20.06 12.02
C LYS A 85 4.22 -20.09 12.64
N SER A 86 3.75 -21.22 13.10
CA SER A 86 2.43 -21.34 13.73
C SER A 86 2.30 -20.52 15.01
N TRP A 87 3.43 -20.22 15.66
CA TRP A 87 3.45 -19.43 16.90
C TRP A 87 2.76 -18.07 16.75
N LYS A 88 2.94 -17.41 15.58
CA LYS A 88 2.25 -16.14 15.27
C LYS A 88 0.74 -16.31 15.36
N TYR A 89 0.19 -17.27 14.60
CA TYR A 89 -1.26 -17.50 14.51
C TYR A 89 -1.87 -17.97 15.83
N ILE A 90 -1.18 -18.86 16.54
CA ILE A 90 -1.61 -19.35 17.86
C ILE A 90 -1.67 -18.20 18.86
N LYS A 91 -0.65 -17.35 18.91
CA LYS A 91 -0.60 -16.18 19.80
C LYS A 91 -1.73 -15.18 19.49
N GLU A 92 -1.98 -14.89 18.21
CA GLU A 92 -3.06 -13.99 17.77
C GLU A 92 -4.44 -14.54 18.13
N GLY A 93 -4.69 -15.84 17.87
CA GLY A 93 -5.94 -16.49 18.24
C GLY A 93 -6.16 -16.56 19.75
N LEU A 94 -5.11 -16.88 20.51
CA LEU A 94 -5.19 -16.91 21.97
C LEU A 94 -5.44 -15.51 22.54
N SER A 95 -4.80 -14.50 22.02
CA SER A 95 -5.04 -13.10 22.40
C SER A 95 -6.49 -12.68 22.16
N ALA A 96 -7.04 -13.01 20.98
CA ALA A 96 -8.43 -12.73 20.67
C ALA A 96 -9.40 -13.44 21.63
N LEU A 97 -9.11 -14.70 21.98
CA LEU A 97 -9.92 -15.47 22.91
C LEU A 97 -9.87 -14.90 24.34
N LEU A 98 -8.70 -14.48 24.80
CA LEU A 98 -8.55 -13.82 26.11
C LEU A 98 -9.33 -12.51 26.20
N HIS A 99 -9.45 -11.78 25.09
CA HIS A 99 -10.27 -10.56 25.02
C HIS A 99 -11.76 -10.86 24.76
N ARG A 100 -12.17 -12.12 24.82
CA ARG A 100 -13.56 -12.59 24.56
C ARG A 100 -14.10 -12.18 23.18
N LYS A 101 -13.22 -12.05 22.22
CA LYS A 101 -13.58 -11.72 20.83
C LYS A 101 -13.42 -12.97 19.97
N LEU A 102 -14.54 -13.53 19.51
CA LEU A 102 -14.53 -14.59 18.51
C LEU A 102 -14.28 -13.96 17.15
N THR A 103 -13.03 -13.91 16.75
CA THR A 103 -12.58 -13.39 15.47
C THR A 103 -12.09 -14.53 14.57
N VAL A 104 -11.87 -14.23 13.28
CA VAL A 104 -11.29 -15.19 12.32
C VAL A 104 -9.95 -15.73 12.82
N ALA A 105 -9.16 -14.92 13.54
CA ALA A 105 -7.88 -15.35 14.12
C ALA A 105 -8.02 -16.56 15.10
N VAL A 106 -9.16 -16.72 15.76
CA VAL A 106 -9.42 -17.89 16.62
C VAL A 106 -9.63 -19.15 15.77
N LEU A 107 -10.36 -19.04 14.65
CA LEU A 107 -10.55 -20.16 13.71
C LEU A 107 -9.23 -20.57 13.07
N ASP A 108 -8.44 -19.59 12.64
CA ASP A 108 -7.13 -19.83 12.03
C ASP A 108 -6.17 -20.51 13.00
N ALA A 109 -6.09 -20.02 14.23
CA ALA A 109 -5.29 -20.64 15.29
C ALA A 109 -5.75 -22.07 15.58
N THR A 110 -7.05 -22.31 15.60
CA THR A 110 -7.63 -23.66 15.84
C THR A 110 -7.25 -24.60 14.70
N ALA A 111 -7.45 -24.19 13.44
CA ALA A 111 -7.12 -24.99 12.27
C ALA A 111 -5.63 -25.36 12.23
N VAL A 112 -4.75 -24.39 12.48
CA VAL A 112 -3.30 -24.61 12.51
C VAL A 112 -2.93 -25.53 13.66
N THR A 113 -3.46 -25.30 14.87
CA THR A 113 -3.16 -26.11 16.06
C THR A 113 -3.61 -27.55 15.89
N VAL A 114 -4.82 -27.79 15.40
CA VAL A 114 -5.34 -29.15 15.15
C VAL A 114 -4.47 -29.88 14.13
N SER A 115 -4.07 -29.23 13.05
CA SER A 115 -3.18 -29.83 12.03
C SER A 115 -1.82 -30.21 12.64
N LEU A 116 -1.25 -29.36 13.48
CA LEU A 116 0.03 -29.64 14.16
C LEU A 116 -0.08 -30.81 15.14
N VAL A 117 -1.15 -30.85 15.97
CA VAL A 117 -1.39 -31.95 16.94
C VAL A 117 -1.57 -33.29 16.22
N ARG A 118 -2.18 -33.30 15.05
CA ARG A 118 -2.32 -34.49 14.21
C ARG A 118 -1.02 -34.90 13.51
N GLY A 119 0.03 -34.11 13.61
CA GLY A 119 1.31 -34.33 12.90
C GLY A 119 1.23 -34.05 11.40
N ASP A 120 0.14 -33.42 10.94
CA ASP A 120 -0.03 -33.05 9.53
C ASP A 120 0.56 -31.67 9.26
N PHE A 121 1.88 -31.62 9.18
CA PHE A 121 2.63 -30.38 8.99
C PHE A 121 2.46 -29.80 7.58
N ASP A 122 2.12 -30.64 6.58
CA ASP A 122 1.88 -30.16 5.21
C ASP A 122 0.56 -29.39 5.13
N THR A 123 -0.49 -29.90 5.76
CA THR A 123 -1.77 -29.20 5.90
C THR A 123 -1.61 -27.92 6.71
N ALA A 124 -0.93 -27.96 7.87
CA ALA A 124 -0.64 -26.75 8.66
C ALA A 124 0.09 -25.70 7.82
N GLY A 125 1.11 -26.12 7.08
CA GLY A 125 1.86 -25.24 6.19
C GLY A 125 1.01 -24.68 5.03
N SER A 126 0.08 -25.44 4.51
CA SER A 126 -0.83 -25.01 3.44
C SER A 126 -1.85 -23.99 3.96
N VAL A 127 -2.43 -24.22 5.13
CA VAL A 127 -3.33 -23.28 5.80
C VAL A 127 -2.60 -21.96 6.07
N MET A 128 -1.41 -21.99 6.69
CA MET A 128 -0.63 -20.77 6.95
C MET A 128 -0.22 -20.04 5.68
N PHE A 129 0.00 -20.75 4.57
CA PHE A 129 0.28 -20.13 3.28
C PHE A 129 -0.95 -19.40 2.73
N MET A 130 -2.15 -20.00 2.82
CA MET A 130 -3.39 -19.34 2.40
C MET A 130 -3.71 -18.11 3.25
N LEU A 131 -3.49 -18.19 4.57
CA LEU A 131 -3.64 -17.04 5.46
C LEU A 131 -2.67 -15.91 5.06
N ARG A 132 -1.43 -16.25 4.74
CA ARG A 132 -0.46 -15.27 4.28
C ARG A 132 -0.86 -14.61 2.96
N LEU A 133 -1.44 -15.34 2.02
CA LEU A 133 -1.98 -14.76 0.79
C LEU A 133 -3.15 -13.82 1.10
N GLY A 134 -4.03 -14.20 2.03
CA GLY A 134 -5.12 -13.35 2.50
C GLY A 134 -4.62 -12.03 3.08
N GLU A 135 -3.61 -12.07 3.98
CA GLU A 135 -2.99 -10.87 4.55
C GLU A 135 -2.42 -9.93 3.46
N ILE A 136 -1.72 -10.50 2.46
CA ILE A 136 -1.15 -9.72 1.35
C ILE A 136 -2.24 -9.05 0.52
N LEU A 137 -3.32 -9.78 0.22
CA LEU A 137 -4.45 -9.27 -0.55
C LEU A 137 -5.22 -8.18 0.22
N GLU A 138 -5.44 -8.38 1.51
CA GLU A 138 -6.10 -7.42 2.39
C GLU A 138 -5.29 -6.12 2.47
N GLU A 139 -3.97 -6.20 2.70
CA GLU A 139 -3.08 -5.04 2.72
C GLU A 139 -3.14 -4.26 1.40
N TRP A 140 -3.08 -4.96 0.27
CA TRP A 140 -3.16 -4.34 -1.04
C TRP A 140 -4.52 -3.68 -1.30
N THR A 141 -5.62 -4.40 -1.00
CA THR A 141 -6.98 -3.87 -1.19
C THR A 141 -7.21 -2.62 -0.36
N HIS A 142 -6.75 -2.62 0.90
CA HIS A 142 -6.85 -1.45 1.78
C HIS A 142 -6.07 -0.26 1.21
N LYS A 143 -4.79 -0.45 0.88
CA LYS A 143 -3.95 0.61 0.31
C LYS A 143 -4.51 1.15 -1.00
N LYS A 144 -4.99 0.27 -1.88
CA LYS A 144 -5.58 0.65 -3.16
C LYS A 144 -6.89 1.42 -2.97
N SER A 145 -7.77 0.98 -2.09
CA SER A 145 -9.04 1.67 -1.81
C SER A 145 -8.80 3.09 -1.28
N VAL A 146 -7.80 3.27 -0.40
CA VAL A 146 -7.42 4.59 0.10
C VAL A 146 -6.85 5.47 -1.01
N ALA A 147 -6.00 4.92 -1.87
CA ALA A 147 -5.42 5.67 -2.99
C ALA A 147 -6.48 6.05 -4.04
N ASP A 148 -7.39 5.14 -4.37
CA ASP A 148 -8.48 5.40 -5.32
C ASP A 148 -9.46 6.44 -4.77
N LEU A 149 -9.77 6.40 -3.46
CA LEU A 149 -10.61 7.39 -2.79
C LEU A 149 -9.93 8.78 -2.79
N ALA A 150 -8.65 8.84 -2.46
CA ALA A 150 -7.89 10.09 -2.49
C ALA A 150 -7.84 10.66 -3.92
N GLY A 151 -7.64 9.81 -4.93
CA GLY A 151 -7.68 10.19 -6.34
C GLY A 151 -9.06 10.75 -6.77
N ALA A 152 -10.13 10.07 -6.36
CA ALA A 152 -11.49 10.52 -6.66
C ALA A 152 -11.83 11.87 -5.99
N MET A 153 -11.35 12.09 -4.76
CA MET A 153 -11.56 13.36 -4.06
C MET A 153 -10.74 14.51 -4.66
N SER A 154 -9.57 14.23 -5.23
CA SER A 154 -8.72 15.26 -5.87
C SER A 154 -9.21 15.67 -7.26
N LEU A 155 -10.01 14.82 -7.93
CA LEU A 155 -10.49 15.04 -9.30
C LEU A 155 -11.77 15.88 -9.41
N GLN A 156 -12.38 16.33 -8.30
CA GLN A 156 -13.63 17.11 -8.30
C GLN A 156 -13.43 18.61 -8.27
N VAL A 157 -12.38 19.15 -8.84
CA VAL A 157 -12.35 20.60 -9.15
C VAL A 157 -12.94 20.79 -10.55
N GLU A 158 -14.26 20.80 -10.64
CA GLU A 158 -14.97 21.08 -11.91
C GLU A 158 -14.88 22.55 -12.31
N ASN A 159 -14.80 23.46 -11.35
CA ASN A 159 -14.80 24.90 -11.56
C ASN A 159 -13.70 25.58 -10.76
N VAL A 160 -13.09 26.60 -11.32
CA VAL A 160 -12.09 27.46 -10.67
C VAL A 160 -12.51 28.92 -10.78
N TRP A 161 -12.18 29.72 -9.77
CA TRP A 161 -12.35 31.15 -9.83
C TRP A 161 -11.22 31.77 -10.67
N MET A 162 -11.56 32.35 -11.80
CA MET A 162 -10.64 33.07 -12.66
C MET A 162 -10.83 34.56 -12.43
N GLN A 163 -9.74 35.27 -12.19
CA GLN A 163 -9.75 36.73 -12.09
C GLN A 163 -9.72 37.35 -13.48
N ALA A 164 -10.83 37.89 -13.91
CA ALA A 164 -10.99 38.65 -15.16
C ALA A 164 -11.07 40.14 -14.85
N GLY A 165 -9.92 40.82 -14.75
CA GLY A 165 -9.84 42.21 -14.31
C GLY A 165 -10.08 42.37 -12.82
N GLU A 166 -11.11 43.13 -12.44
CA GLU A 166 -11.53 43.30 -11.02
C GLU A 166 -12.64 42.31 -10.59
N ALA A 167 -13.15 41.48 -11.52
CA ALA A 167 -14.18 40.53 -11.22
C ALA A 167 -13.65 39.09 -11.15
N GLU A 168 -14.13 38.33 -10.17
CA GLU A 168 -13.88 36.89 -10.08
C GLU A 168 -15.04 36.15 -10.75
N VAL A 169 -14.75 35.32 -11.73
CA VAL A 169 -15.75 34.53 -12.49
C VAL A 169 -15.45 33.04 -12.28
N LEU A 170 -16.48 32.30 -11.88
CA LEU A 170 -16.39 30.85 -11.76
C LEU A 170 -16.44 30.24 -13.17
N VAL A 171 -15.34 29.64 -13.59
CA VAL A 171 -15.22 29.00 -14.90
C VAL A 171 -14.84 27.52 -14.77
N PRO A 172 -15.35 26.65 -15.68
CA PRO A 172 -14.88 25.26 -15.75
C PRO A 172 -13.39 25.20 -16.01
N VAL A 173 -12.68 24.28 -15.31
CA VAL A 173 -11.20 24.11 -15.44
C VAL A 173 -10.77 23.96 -16.89
N GLY A 174 -11.59 23.34 -17.76
CA GLY A 174 -11.28 23.16 -19.17
C GLY A 174 -11.32 24.44 -20.03
N GLN A 175 -11.76 25.59 -19.48
CA GLN A 175 -11.83 26.88 -20.19
C GLN A 175 -10.74 27.86 -19.75
N VAL A 176 -9.92 27.49 -18.78
CA VAL A 176 -8.78 28.30 -18.33
C VAL A 176 -7.62 27.98 -19.26
N GLN A 177 -7.26 28.95 -20.14
CA GLN A 177 -6.06 28.93 -20.98
C GLN A 177 -4.90 29.63 -20.27
#